data_ed79d03a62884d555374c82e25b09eec
#
_entry.id   ed79d03a62884d555374c82e25b09eec
#
_cell.length_a   1.000
_cell.length_b   1.000
_cell.length_c   1.000
_cell.angle_alpha   90.00
_cell.angle_beta   90.00
_cell.angle_gamma   90.00
#
_symmetry.space_group_name_H-M   'P 1'
#
loop_
_entity.id
_entity.type
_entity.pdbx_description
1 polymer ?
#
loop_
_entity_poly.entity_id
_entity_poly.type
_entity_poly.pdbx_seq_one_letter_code
_entity_poly.pdbx_strand_id
1 'polypeptide(L)'
;MQSHDTTSTRPYLIRALYEWCTDNGFTPYVVVRVDASVQVPREYVKDGEIVLNVSYDATSALQLGNDYIEFKARFGGQPREIIVPVDHVVAIYARENGQGMAFPP
;
A
#
# COMPACT_ATOMS: atom_id res chain seq x y z
N MET A 1 12.61 7.09 27.77
CA MET A 1 11.57 6.59 26.86
C MET A 1 11.82 5.13 26.52
N GLN A 2 10.80 4.34 26.53
CA GLN A 2 10.87 2.91 26.24
C GLN A 2 10.56 2.68 24.77
N SER A 3 11.59 2.41 23.97
CA SER A 3 11.39 2.25 22.53
C SER A 3 10.52 1.05 22.18
N HIS A 4 10.52 -0.03 22.99
CA HIS A 4 9.70 -1.21 22.72
C HIS A 4 8.20 -0.96 22.89
N ASP A 5 7.82 0.16 23.51
CA ASP A 5 6.41 0.55 23.67
C ASP A 5 5.91 1.41 22.52
N THR A 6 6.78 1.78 21.61
CA THR A 6 6.39 2.63 20.49
C THR A 6 5.80 1.79 19.37
N THR A 7 4.86 2.40 18.64
CA THR A 7 4.30 1.80 17.44
C THR A 7 5.24 2.00 16.25
N SER A 8 5.04 1.21 15.20
CA SER A 8 5.80 1.36 13.96
C SER A 8 5.52 2.71 13.31
N THR A 9 6.55 3.32 12.74
CA THR A 9 6.37 4.54 11.94
C THR A 9 5.81 4.25 10.55
N ARG A 10 5.86 3.00 10.10
CA ARG A 10 5.53 2.64 8.72
C ARG A 10 4.14 3.14 8.28
N PRO A 11 3.06 2.92 9.02
CA PRO A 11 1.74 3.39 8.56
C PRO A 11 1.65 4.91 8.47
N TYR A 12 2.37 5.61 9.34
CA TYR A 12 2.41 7.08 9.30
C TYR A 12 3.13 7.59 8.07
N LEU A 13 4.25 6.95 7.72
CA LEU A 13 5.03 7.32 6.53
C LEU A 13 4.26 6.98 5.25
N ILE A 14 3.53 5.87 5.24
CA ILE A 14 2.68 5.52 4.10
C ILE A 14 1.63 6.60 3.89
N ARG A 15 0.94 7.04 4.97
CA ARG A 15 -0.06 8.09 4.87
C ARG A 15 0.54 9.41 4.42
N ALA A 16 1.73 9.75 4.92
CA ALA A 16 2.42 10.99 4.53
C ALA A 16 2.76 10.99 3.04
N LEU A 17 3.28 9.88 2.53
CA LEU A 17 3.65 9.80 1.11
C LEU A 17 2.41 9.70 0.21
N TYR A 18 1.35 9.08 0.68
CA TYR A 18 0.07 9.11 -0.02
C TYR A 18 -0.42 10.55 -0.18
N GLU A 19 -0.39 11.32 0.89
CA GLU A 19 -0.80 12.72 0.87
C GLU A 19 0.10 13.54 -0.05
N TRP A 20 1.42 13.32 0.02
CA TRP A 20 2.37 13.99 -0.85
C TRP A 20 2.07 13.70 -2.32
N CYS A 21 1.78 12.46 -2.68
CA CYS A 21 1.40 12.11 -4.04
C CYS A 21 0.14 12.84 -4.45
N THR A 22 -0.88 12.82 -3.59
CA THR A 22 -2.16 13.47 -3.89
C THR A 22 -1.99 14.96 -4.10
N ASP A 23 -1.21 15.62 -3.25
CA ASP A 23 -0.98 17.06 -3.33
C ASP A 23 -0.25 17.46 -4.60
N ASN A 24 0.56 16.56 -5.16
CA ASN A 24 1.34 16.82 -6.37
C ASN A 24 0.71 16.26 -7.64
N GLY A 25 -0.48 15.68 -7.54
CA GLY A 25 -1.13 15.07 -8.70
C GLY A 25 -0.46 13.79 -9.18
N PHE A 26 0.30 13.14 -8.30
CA PHE A 26 0.97 11.87 -8.60
C PHE A 26 0.08 10.70 -8.20
N THR A 27 0.40 9.53 -8.75
CA THR A 27 -0.34 8.29 -8.51
C THR A 27 0.45 7.43 -7.51
N PRO A 28 -0.05 7.23 -6.28
CA PRO A 28 0.68 6.40 -5.32
C PRO A 28 0.52 4.92 -5.64
N TYR A 29 1.66 4.24 -5.76
CA TYR A 29 1.75 2.80 -5.89
C TYR A 29 2.39 2.23 -4.64
N VAL A 30 1.85 1.10 -4.14
CA VAL A 30 2.48 0.36 -3.04
C VAL A 30 2.93 -0.99 -3.55
N VAL A 31 4.10 -1.42 -3.10
CA VAL A 31 4.63 -2.75 -3.36
C VAL A 31 4.43 -3.58 -2.11
N VAL A 32 3.85 -4.76 -2.26
CA VAL A 32 3.45 -5.62 -1.14
C VAL A 32 4.08 -6.99 -1.32
N ARG A 33 4.75 -7.47 -0.26
CA ARG A 33 5.20 -8.87 -0.19
C ARG A 33 3.99 -9.74 0.15
N VAL A 34 3.73 -10.74 -0.68
CA VAL A 34 2.52 -11.55 -0.58
C VAL A 34 2.81 -12.89 0.11
N ASP A 35 2.02 -13.18 1.13
CA ASP A 35 1.95 -14.51 1.75
C ASP A 35 0.48 -14.81 2.04
N ALA A 36 0.22 -15.83 2.86
CA ALA A 36 -1.15 -16.27 3.14
C ALA A 36 -1.97 -15.21 3.91
N SER A 37 -1.31 -14.24 4.55
CA SER A 37 -2.00 -13.20 5.32
C SER A 37 -2.49 -12.03 4.47
N VAL A 38 -2.14 -12.01 3.17
CA VAL A 38 -2.41 -10.89 2.27
C VAL A 38 -3.57 -11.27 1.36
N GLN A 39 -4.64 -10.47 1.40
CA GLN A 39 -5.81 -10.71 0.54
C GLN A 39 -5.71 -9.83 -0.70
N VAL A 40 -5.24 -10.43 -1.78
CA VAL A 40 -5.08 -9.78 -3.10
C VAL A 40 -5.39 -10.79 -4.18
N PRO A 41 -5.68 -10.35 -5.42
CA PRO A 41 -5.84 -11.27 -6.55
C PRO A 41 -4.52 -11.98 -6.85
N ARG A 42 -4.48 -13.29 -6.64
CA ARG A 42 -3.25 -14.08 -6.77
C ARG A 42 -2.72 -14.11 -8.19
N GLU A 43 -3.60 -13.98 -9.17
CA GLU A 43 -3.23 -13.97 -10.59
C GLU A 43 -2.37 -12.77 -10.97
N TYR A 44 -2.33 -11.73 -10.14
CA TYR A 44 -1.51 -10.54 -10.38
C TYR A 44 -0.25 -10.51 -9.53
N VAL A 45 -0.02 -11.53 -8.71
CA VAL A 45 1.20 -11.66 -7.90
C VAL A 45 2.31 -12.14 -8.79
N LYS A 46 3.49 -11.50 -8.71
CA LYS A 46 4.65 -11.84 -9.50
C LYS A 46 5.88 -11.83 -8.61
N ASP A 47 6.63 -12.94 -8.60
CA ASP A 47 7.84 -13.08 -7.79
C ASP A 47 7.59 -12.79 -6.30
N GLY A 48 6.43 -13.21 -5.80
CA GLY A 48 6.08 -13.05 -4.40
C GLY A 48 5.62 -11.64 -4.02
N GLU A 49 5.44 -10.76 -5.00
CA GLU A 49 5.02 -9.37 -4.76
C GLU A 49 3.87 -8.97 -5.65
N ILE A 50 3.14 -7.96 -5.21
CA ILE A 50 2.11 -7.31 -6.01
C ILE A 50 2.27 -5.80 -5.89
N VAL A 51 2.06 -5.09 -7.00
CA VAL A 51 2.07 -3.63 -7.02
C VAL A 51 0.63 -3.16 -7.13
N LEU A 52 0.21 -2.31 -6.20
CA LEU A 52 -1.17 -1.85 -6.10
C LEU A 52 -1.24 -0.34 -6.30
N ASN A 53 -2.15 0.08 -7.17
CA ASN A 53 -2.48 1.49 -7.33
C ASN A 53 -3.48 1.85 -6.23
N VAL A 54 -3.06 2.66 -5.27
CA VAL A 54 -3.90 3.06 -4.14
C VAL A 54 -4.39 4.51 -4.26
N SER A 55 -4.37 5.07 -5.47
CA SER A 55 -4.87 6.41 -5.69
C SER A 55 -6.37 6.50 -5.41
N TYR A 56 -6.82 7.72 -5.13
CA TYR A 56 -8.23 7.98 -4.90
C TYR A 56 -9.11 7.50 -6.06
N ASP A 57 -8.63 7.72 -7.30
CA ASP A 57 -9.41 7.38 -8.50
C ASP A 57 -9.49 5.87 -8.75
N ALA A 58 -8.52 5.10 -8.25
CA ALA A 58 -8.43 3.67 -8.51
C ALA A 58 -9.09 2.82 -7.42
N THR A 59 -9.48 3.42 -6.30
CA THR A 59 -9.97 2.68 -5.13
C THR A 59 -11.30 3.22 -4.66
N SER A 60 -12.03 2.37 -3.93
CA SER A 60 -13.17 2.80 -3.14
C SER A 60 -13.00 2.30 -1.71
N ALA A 61 -13.52 3.08 -0.76
CA ALA A 61 -13.47 2.76 0.67
C ALA A 61 -12.03 2.56 1.18
N LEU A 62 -11.06 3.34 0.66
CA LEU A 62 -9.66 3.21 1.04
C LEU A 62 -9.48 3.59 2.52
N GLN A 63 -8.82 2.70 3.24
CA GLN A 63 -8.40 2.93 4.62
C GLN A 63 -6.92 2.63 4.74
N LEU A 64 -6.14 3.66 5.08
CA LEU A 64 -4.72 3.51 5.36
C LEU A 64 -4.54 3.45 6.88
N GLY A 65 -4.84 2.28 7.45
CA GLY A 65 -4.81 2.08 8.89
C GLY A 65 -3.41 1.88 9.43
N ASN A 66 -3.32 1.68 10.74
CA ASN A 66 -2.03 1.40 11.38
C ASN A 66 -1.61 -0.05 11.19
N ASP A 67 -2.56 -0.96 11.08
CA ASP A 67 -2.29 -2.40 10.97
C ASP A 67 -2.55 -2.94 9.58
N TYR A 68 -3.53 -2.37 8.89
CA TYR A 68 -3.96 -2.86 7.57
C TYR A 68 -4.22 -1.70 6.63
N ILE A 69 -3.96 -1.95 5.34
CA ILE A 69 -4.47 -1.15 4.24
C ILE A 69 -5.62 -1.94 3.63
N GLU A 70 -6.79 -1.31 3.51
CA GLU A 70 -8.00 -1.96 2.99
C GLU A 70 -8.65 -1.08 1.94
N PHE A 71 -9.11 -1.71 0.88
CA PHE A 71 -9.85 -0.98 -0.16
C PHE A 71 -10.50 -1.99 -1.11
N LYS A 72 -11.34 -1.45 -1.99
CA LYS A 72 -11.89 -2.18 -3.12
C LYS A 72 -11.38 -1.55 -4.40
N ALA A 73 -11.05 -2.39 -5.37
CA ALA A 73 -10.56 -1.94 -6.67
C ALA A 73 -10.94 -2.93 -7.73
N ARG A 74 -10.93 -2.49 -8.99
CA ARG A 74 -11.22 -3.37 -10.12
C ARG A 74 -9.91 -3.96 -10.64
N PHE A 75 -9.93 -5.27 -10.84
CA PHE A 75 -8.85 -6.01 -11.46
C PHE A 75 -9.45 -6.80 -12.62
N GLY A 76 -9.02 -6.47 -13.85
CA GLY A 76 -9.58 -7.11 -15.03
C GLY A 76 -11.10 -6.88 -15.15
N GLY A 77 -11.58 -5.72 -14.70
CA GLY A 77 -13.00 -5.38 -14.74
C GLY A 77 -13.84 -5.95 -13.61
N GLN A 78 -13.22 -6.76 -12.71
CA GLN A 78 -13.91 -7.37 -11.56
C GLN A 78 -13.59 -6.61 -10.28
N PRO A 79 -14.61 -6.22 -9.49
CA PRO A 79 -14.34 -5.60 -8.19
C PRO A 79 -13.78 -6.64 -7.22
N ARG A 80 -12.68 -6.30 -6.58
CA ARG A 80 -11.98 -7.19 -5.64
C ARG A 80 -11.72 -6.43 -4.34
N GLU A 81 -11.84 -7.13 -3.23
CA GLU A 81 -11.52 -6.59 -1.92
C GLU A 81 -10.07 -6.88 -1.59
N ILE A 82 -9.35 -5.83 -1.20
CA ILE A 82 -7.91 -5.89 -0.91
C ILE A 82 -7.70 -5.63 0.56
N ILE A 83 -6.95 -6.50 1.22
CA ILE A 83 -6.56 -6.32 2.62
C ILE A 83 -5.10 -6.69 2.74
N VAL A 84 -4.29 -5.72 3.15
CA VAL A 84 -2.84 -5.85 3.21
C VAL A 84 -2.35 -5.47 4.61
N PRO A 85 -1.67 -6.39 5.32
CA PRO A 85 -0.98 -5.99 6.55
C PRO A 85 0.06 -4.91 6.25
N VAL A 86 0.10 -3.87 7.04
CA VAL A 86 1.03 -2.74 6.82
C VAL A 86 2.48 -3.20 6.83
N ASP A 87 2.82 -4.19 7.66
CA ASP A 87 4.19 -4.70 7.74
C ASP A 87 4.61 -5.51 6.50
N HIS A 88 3.70 -5.79 5.58
CA HIS A 88 4.01 -6.41 4.29
C HIS A 88 4.24 -5.39 3.18
N VAL A 89 4.02 -4.11 3.45
CA VAL A 89 4.31 -3.05 2.48
C VAL A 89 5.83 -2.83 2.44
N VAL A 90 6.44 -3.08 1.29
CA VAL A 90 7.90 -2.92 1.11
C VAL A 90 8.27 -1.57 0.54
N ALA A 91 7.35 -0.88 -0.12
CA ALA A 91 7.63 0.44 -0.69
C ALA A 91 6.33 1.16 -1.02
N ILE A 92 6.41 2.48 -1.04
CA ILE A 92 5.38 3.34 -1.62
C ILE A 92 6.09 4.40 -2.46
N TYR A 93 5.61 4.64 -3.67
CA TYR A 93 6.27 5.58 -4.59
C TYR A 93 5.25 6.19 -5.55
N ALA A 94 5.61 7.33 -6.12
CA ALA A 94 4.85 7.97 -7.18
C ALA A 94 5.15 7.27 -8.51
N ARG A 95 4.11 6.78 -9.18
CA ARG A 95 4.27 6.13 -10.48
C ARG A 95 5.00 7.02 -11.48
N GLU A 96 4.73 8.32 -11.46
CA GLU A 96 5.19 9.27 -12.48
C GLU A 96 6.70 9.51 -12.44
N ASN A 97 7.32 9.46 -11.27
CA ASN A 97 8.76 9.77 -11.15
C ASN A 97 9.54 8.79 -10.26
N GLY A 98 8.87 7.81 -9.68
CA GLY A 98 9.54 6.79 -8.87
C GLY A 98 10.00 7.26 -7.49
N GLN A 99 9.74 8.50 -7.11
CA GLN A 99 10.12 9.00 -5.79
C GLN A 99 9.21 8.43 -4.71
N GLY A 100 9.79 8.10 -3.59
CA GLY A 100 9.04 7.52 -2.47
C GLY A 100 9.97 6.94 -1.43
N MET A 101 9.50 5.90 -0.76
CA MET A 101 10.23 5.23 0.31
C MET A 101 10.15 3.73 0.16
N ALA A 102 11.28 3.06 0.46
CA ALA A 102 11.29 1.62 0.70
C ALA A 102 11.44 1.39 2.20
N PHE A 103 10.81 0.34 2.70
CA PHE A 103 10.85 0.00 4.11
C PHE A 103 11.69 -1.25 4.30
N PRO A 104 12.51 -1.31 5.36
CA PRO A 104 13.29 -2.52 5.64
C PRO A 104 12.36 -3.68 6.00
N PRO A 105 12.80 -4.91 5.73
CA PRO A 105 12.03 -6.10 6.04
C PRO A 105 11.89 -6.33 7.55
#